data_fc5262820cb73e3bcc7235e3e6eee6b2
#
_entry.id   fc5262820cb73e3bcc7235e3e6eee6b2
#
_cell.length_a   1.000
_cell.length_b   1.000
_cell.length_c   1.000
_cell.angle_alpha   90.00
_cell.angle_beta   90.00
_cell.angle_gamma   90.00
#
_symmetry.space_group_name_H-M   'P 1'
#
loop_
_entity.id
_entity.type
_entity.pdbx_description
1 polymer ?
#
loop_
_entity_poly.entity_id
_entity_poly.type
_entity_poly.pdbx_seq_one_letter_code
_entity_poly.pdbx_strand_id
1 'polypeptide(L)'
;PAAAVAPLLPHIKELESFDEPCAGDGSLIDILEASGARCRAAVDIEPMRDDIARSDALSIQVCSSDAFITNPPWERGILHRLIEHLSDIAPTWLLFDADWVHTKQAVPYLERCRKIVSVGRVKWIPDSKMTGKDNCAWHLFQSGTGSSSIEFYGRN
;
A
#
# COMPACT_ATOMS: atom_id res chain seq x y z
N PRO A 1 11.68 2.04 -2.67
CA PRO A 1 12.42 3.01 -3.49
C PRO A 1 11.49 4.11 -4.01
N ALA A 2 12.02 5.35 -4.17
CA ALA A 2 11.25 6.51 -4.61
C ALA A 2 10.51 6.28 -5.95
N ALA A 3 11.11 5.54 -6.87
CA ALA A 3 10.48 5.19 -8.15
C ALA A 3 9.18 4.39 -8.02
N ALA A 4 8.99 3.66 -6.92
CA ALA A 4 7.74 2.95 -6.64
C ALA A 4 6.66 3.88 -6.07
N VAL A 5 7.07 4.95 -5.39
CA VAL A 5 6.15 5.89 -4.72
C VAL A 5 5.72 7.02 -5.65
N ALA A 6 6.59 7.47 -6.54
CA ALA A 6 6.32 8.60 -7.44
C ALA A 6 4.95 8.52 -8.18
N PRO A 7 4.53 7.35 -8.72
CA PRO A 7 3.21 7.24 -9.36
C PRO A 7 2.03 7.43 -8.40
N LEU A 8 2.20 7.15 -7.11
CA LEU A 8 1.16 7.32 -6.09
C LEU A 8 0.90 8.80 -5.76
N LEU A 9 1.95 9.63 -5.74
CA LEU A 9 1.89 11.00 -5.21
C LEU A 9 0.74 11.86 -5.80
N PRO A 10 0.44 11.82 -7.11
CA PRO A 10 -0.68 12.57 -7.65
C PRO A 10 -2.04 12.19 -7.08
N HIS A 11 -2.18 10.95 -6.58
CA HIS A 11 -3.44 10.38 -6.11
C HIS A 11 -3.68 10.56 -4.61
N ILE A 12 -2.66 11.02 -3.88
CA ILE A 12 -2.73 11.24 -2.42
C ILE A 12 -2.53 12.71 -2.04
N LYS A 13 -2.58 13.64 -2.98
CA LYS A 13 -2.36 15.09 -2.74
C LYS A 13 -3.29 15.70 -1.70
N GLU A 14 -4.50 15.18 -1.58
CA GLU A 14 -5.51 15.66 -0.64
C GLU A 14 -5.37 15.03 0.76
N LEU A 15 -4.49 14.03 0.91
CA LEU A 15 -4.23 13.42 2.22
C LEU A 15 -3.22 14.26 2.99
N GLU A 16 -3.58 14.66 4.20
CA GLU A 16 -2.67 15.35 5.12
C GLU A 16 -1.79 14.34 5.88
N SER A 17 -2.35 13.16 6.14
CA SER A 17 -1.71 12.15 6.99
C SER A 17 -1.99 10.71 6.55
N PHE A 18 -1.10 9.81 6.97
CA PHE A 18 -1.24 8.38 6.74
C PHE A 18 -0.71 7.58 7.93
N ASP A 19 -1.20 6.35 8.08
CA ASP A 19 -0.64 5.33 8.96
C ASP A 19 0.01 4.24 8.12
N GLU A 20 1.17 3.72 8.53
CA GLU A 20 1.87 2.63 7.84
C GLU A 20 1.86 1.34 8.66
N PRO A 21 1.00 0.36 8.29
CA PRO A 21 0.82 -0.88 9.06
C PRO A 21 1.84 -1.98 8.81
N CYS A 22 2.76 -1.84 7.84
CA CYS A 22 3.85 -2.78 7.55
C CYS A 22 5.12 -1.98 7.22
N ALA A 23 5.60 -1.21 8.19
CA ALA A 23 6.56 -0.13 7.96
C ALA A 23 8.02 -0.61 7.73
N GLY A 24 8.36 -1.82 8.16
CA GLY A 24 9.68 -2.41 7.95
C GLY A 24 10.84 -1.52 8.41
N ASP A 25 11.63 -1.03 7.46
CA ASP A 25 12.76 -0.11 7.67
C ASP A 25 12.36 1.38 7.67
N GLY A 26 11.08 1.71 7.46
CA GLY A 26 10.57 3.07 7.40
C GLY A 26 10.88 3.84 6.11
N SER A 27 11.47 3.20 5.10
CA SER A 27 11.81 3.87 3.83
C SER A 27 10.61 4.50 3.13
N LEU A 28 9.41 3.91 3.24
CA LEU A 28 8.21 4.46 2.65
C LEU A 28 7.77 5.71 3.40
N ILE A 29 7.85 5.71 4.73
CA ILE A 29 7.55 6.87 5.59
C ILE A 29 8.41 8.06 5.15
N ASP A 30 9.73 7.87 5.08
CA ASP A 30 10.68 8.93 4.74
C ASP A 30 10.36 9.57 3.37
N ILE A 31 9.99 8.75 2.37
CA ILE A 31 9.65 9.24 1.02
C ILE A 31 8.33 10.01 1.02
N LEU A 32 7.31 9.51 1.71
CA LEU A 32 5.99 10.16 1.77
C LEU A 32 6.06 11.46 2.57
N GLU A 33 6.80 11.50 3.68
CA GLU A 33 7.00 12.71 4.47
C GLU A 33 7.80 13.78 3.70
N ALA A 34 8.80 13.36 2.93
CA ALA A 34 9.52 14.26 2.03
C ALA A 34 8.61 14.86 0.93
N SER A 35 7.49 14.21 0.60
CA SER A 35 6.49 14.71 -0.35
C SER A 35 5.39 15.57 0.29
N GLY A 36 5.40 15.71 1.64
CA GLY A 36 4.48 16.57 2.39
C GLY A 36 3.38 15.85 3.16
N ALA A 37 3.21 14.54 3.02
CA ALA A 37 2.29 13.76 3.83
C ALA A 37 2.90 13.50 5.22
N ARG A 38 2.08 13.35 6.27
CA ARG A 38 2.54 13.12 7.64
C ARG A 38 2.21 11.70 8.10
N CYS A 39 3.21 10.93 8.50
CA CYS A 39 3.00 9.66 9.19
C CYS A 39 2.55 9.92 10.64
N ARG A 40 1.40 9.37 11.05
CA ARG A 40 0.91 9.48 12.43
C ARG A 40 1.13 8.24 13.25
N ALA A 41 1.06 7.07 12.63
CA ALA A 41 1.34 5.80 13.28
C ALA A 41 2.07 4.88 12.30
N ALA A 42 3.08 4.18 12.80
CA ALA A 42 3.82 3.18 12.05
C ALA A 42 4.00 1.93 12.91
N VAL A 43 3.64 0.78 12.35
CA VAL A 43 3.84 -0.50 13.01
C VAL A 43 4.45 -1.52 12.05
N ASP A 44 5.12 -2.50 12.61
CA ASP A 44 5.61 -3.69 11.88
C ASP A 44 5.72 -4.87 12.85
N ILE A 45 5.59 -6.08 12.35
CA ILE A 45 5.78 -7.28 13.16
C ILE A 45 7.25 -7.46 13.57
N GLU A 46 8.17 -6.98 12.73
CA GLU A 46 9.63 -6.98 12.96
C GLU A 46 10.22 -5.62 12.57
N PRO A 47 9.95 -4.55 13.37
CA PRO A 47 10.40 -3.22 13.02
C PRO A 47 11.92 -3.11 13.02
N MET A 48 12.45 -2.37 12.04
CA MET A 48 13.88 -2.13 11.86
C MET A 48 14.30 -0.72 12.33
N ARG A 49 13.37 0.07 12.89
CA ARG A 49 13.62 1.42 13.46
C ARG A 49 12.90 1.54 14.81
N ASP A 50 13.48 2.31 15.72
CA ASP A 50 12.97 2.48 17.08
C ASP A 50 11.68 3.31 17.14
N ASP A 51 11.41 4.13 16.12
CA ASP A 51 10.18 4.93 15.99
C ASP A 51 9.00 4.16 15.37
N ILE A 52 9.22 2.91 14.98
CA ILE A 52 8.18 2.00 14.48
C ILE A 52 7.79 1.03 15.60
N ALA A 53 6.52 1.01 15.97
CA ALA A 53 6.05 0.12 17.02
C ALA A 53 5.97 -1.34 16.54
N ARG A 54 6.33 -2.28 17.42
CA ARG A 54 6.17 -3.71 17.14
C ARG A 54 4.70 -4.11 17.32
N SER A 55 4.03 -4.43 16.22
CA SER A 55 2.62 -4.90 16.25
C SER A 55 2.26 -5.63 14.96
N ASP A 56 1.28 -6.52 15.03
CA ASP A 56 0.68 -7.13 13.85
C ASP A 56 -0.34 -6.17 13.22
N ALA A 57 -0.22 -5.92 11.92
CA ALA A 57 -1.15 -5.07 11.16
C ALA A 57 -2.61 -5.56 11.28
N LEU A 58 -2.83 -6.87 11.44
CA LEU A 58 -4.15 -7.46 11.63
C LEU A 58 -4.74 -7.21 13.03
N SER A 59 -3.96 -6.66 13.95
CA SER A 59 -4.46 -6.25 15.28
C SER A 59 -4.89 -4.79 15.37
N ILE A 60 -4.66 -3.99 14.33
CA ILE A 60 -5.04 -2.58 14.27
C ILE A 60 -6.57 -2.47 14.33
N GLN A 61 -7.08 -1.57 15.17
CA GLN A 61 -8.52 -1.35 15.33
C GLN A 61 -8.98 0.01 14.80
N VAL A 62 -8.07 0.96 14.65
CA VAL A 62 -8.35 2.32 14.20
C VAL A 62 -7.24 2.82 13.28
N CYS A 63 -7.60 3.68 12.34
CA CYS A 63 -6.65 4.50 11.59
C CYS A 63 -6.61 5.89 12.22
N SER A 64 -5.42 6.36 12.57
CA SER A 64 -5.23 7.68 13.19
C SER A 64 -5.15 8.81 12.16
N SER A 65 -5.23 8.46 10.90
CA SER A 65 -4.95 9.31 9.74
C SER A 65 -6.06 9.22 8.68
N ASP A 66 -5.84 9.88 7.55
CA ASP A 66 -6.79 9.88 6.42
C ASP A 66 -6.84 8.54 5.69
N ALA A 67 -5.73 7.79 5.70
CA ALA A 67 -5.61 6.49 5.03
C ALA A 67 -4.47 5.64 5.59
N PHE A 68 -4.54 4.33 5.34
CA PHE A 68 -3.39 3.45 5.39
C PHE A 68 -2.62 3.51 4.06
N ILE A 69 -1.29 3.58 4.11
CA ILE A 69 -0.41 3.47 2.94
C ILE A 69 0.74 2.54 3.28
N THR A 70 0.88 1.43 2.58
CA THR A 70 1.94 0.46 2.88
C THR A 70 2.32 -0.43 1.70
N ASN A 71 3.52 -1.01 1.78
CA ASN A 71 3.98 -2.12 0.95
C ASN A 71 3.91 -3.41 1.79
N PRO A 72 2.78 -4.14 1.76
CA PRO A 72 2.55 -5.30 2.62
C PRO A 72 3.33 -6.52 2.14
N PRO A 73 3.39 -7.62 2.92
CA PRO A 73 3.78 -8.93 2.42
C PRO A 73 2.89 -9.36 1.24
N TRP A 74 3.49 -9.86 0.16
CA TRP A 74 2.76 -10.25 -1.07
C TRP A 74 2.22 -11.68 -1.05
N GLU A 75 2.47 -12.42 0.02
CA GLU A 75 1.89 -13.75 0.22
C GLU A 75 0.36 -13.64 0.28
N ARG A 76 -0.33 -14.38 -0.60
CA ARG A 76 -1.78 -14.24 -0.82
C ARG A 76 -2.61 -14.41 0.45
N GLY A 77 -2.25 -15.35 1.31
CA GLY A 77 -2.98 -15.59 2.56
C GLY A 77 -2.94 -14.41 3.53
N ILE A 78 -1.80 -13.72 3.61
CA ILE A 78 -1.64 -12.51 4.44
C ILE A 78 -2.22 -11.29 3.72
N LEU A 79 -1.88 -11.10 2.44
CA LEU A 79 -2.33 -9.96 1.64
C LEU A 79 -3.86 -9.83 1.63
N HIS A 80 -4.58 -10.91 1.38
CA HIS A 80 -6.04 -10.89 1.31
C HIS A 80 -6.68 -10.52 2.65
N ARG A 81 -6.14 -11.01 3.76
CA ARG A 81 -6.59 -10.63 5.10
C ARG A 81 -6.32 -9.15 5.38
N LEU A 82 -5.17 -8.62 4.97
CA LEU A 82 -4.85 -7.19 5.10
C LEU A 82 -5.77 -6.32 4.25
N ILE A 83 -6.09 -6.73 3.01
CA ILE A 83 -7.04 -6.01 2.15
C ILE A 83 -8.38 -5.85 2.88
N GLU A 84 -8.96 -6.94 3.40
CA GLU A 84 -10.23 -6.89 4.11
C GLU A 84 -10.13 -6.07 5.39
N HIS A 85 -9.20 -6.44 6.26
CA HIS A 85 -9.08 -5.86 7.59
C HIS A 85 -8.84 -4.34 7.55
N LEU A 86 -7.83 -3.90 6.80
CA LEU A 86 -7.48 -2.49 6.76
C LEU A 86 -8.54 -1.64 6.03
N SER A 87 -9.08 -2.14 4.91
CA SER A 87 -10.10 -1.41 4.16
C SER A 87 -11.46 -1.33 4.86
N ASP A 88 -11.73 -2.18 5.84
CA ASP A 88 -12.90 -2.07 6.71
C ASP A 88 -12.74 -0.92 7.73
N ILE A 89 -11.51 -0.50 8.03
CA ILE A 89 -11.20 0.56 8.98
C ILE A 89 -11.11 1.92 8.28
N ALA A 90 -10.35 2.01 7.18
CA ALA A 90 -10.08 3.25 6.46
C ALA A 90 -9.70 2.99 4.99
N PRO A 91 -9.70 4.01 4.11
CA PRO A 91 -9.11 3.91 2.79
C PRO A 91 -7.68 3.38 2.87
N THR A 92 -7.36 2.39 2.05
CA THR A 92 -6.10 1.63 2.17
C THR A 92 -5.39 1.52 0.83
N TRP A 93 -4.21 2.12 0.72
CA TRP A 93 -3.31 2.00 -0.41
C TRP A 93 -2.27 0.90 -0.17
N LEU A 94 -2.28 -0.12 -1.01
CA LEU A 94 -1.36 -1.25 -0.95
C LEU A 94 -0.54 -1.36 -2.23
N LEU A 95 0.79 -1.47 -2.08
CA LEU A 95 1.71 -1.72 -3.19
C LEU A 95 2.01 -3.21 -3.29
N PHE A 96 1.58 -3.85 -4.37
CA PHE A 96 1.89 -5.25 -4.61
C PHE A 96 1.79 -5.63 -6.10
N ASP A 97 1.90 -6.91 -6.39
CA ASP A 97 1.87 -7.53 -7.72
C ASP A 97 0.70 -7.02 -8.57
N ALA A 98 1.02 -6.41 -9.73
CA ALA A 98 0.01 -5.86 -10.64
C ALA A 98 -0.82 -6.96 -11.34
N ASP A 99 -0.27 -8.16 -11.49
CA ASP A 99 -0.98 -9.27 -12.14
C ASP A 99 -2.05 -9.90 -11.23
N TRP A 100 -2.05 -9.54 -9.94
CA TRP A 100 -3.04 -10.01 -8.96
C TRP A 100 -4.48 -9.82 -9.44
N VAL A 101 -4.80 -8.66 -10.02
CA VAL A 101 -6.16 -8.32 -10.47
C VAL A 101 -6.71 -9.31 -11.53
N HIS A 102 -5.82 -9.99 -12.26
CA HIS A 102 -6.17 -10.97 -13.29
C HIS A 102 -6.39 -12.39 -12.75
N THR A 103 -6.19 -12.59 -11.44
CA THR A 103 -6.32 -13.91 -10.82
C THR A 103 -7.75 -14.18 -10.34
N LYS A 104 -8.14 -15.46 -10.34
CA LYS A 104 -9.43 -15.87 -9.73
C LYS A 104 -9.51 -15.54 -8.24
N GLN A 105 -8.37 -15.51 -7.55
CA GLN A 105 -8.29 -15.18 -6.13
C GLN A 105 -8.61 -13.73 -5.83
N ALA A 106 -8.44 -12.80 -6.78
CA ALA A 106 -8.76 -11.39 -6.62
C ALA A 106 -10.28 -11.12 -6.60
N VAL A 107 -11.09 -11.95 -7.23
CA VAL A 107 -12.51 -11.71 -7.47
C VAL A 107 -13.28 -11.27 -6.21
N PRO A 108 -13.15 -11.91 -5.03
CA PRO A 108 -13.88 -11.50 -3.82
C PRO A 108 -13.50 -10.09 -3.31
N TYR A 109 -12.34 -9.58 -3.70
CA TYR A 109 -11.78 -8.31 -3.21
C TYR A 109 -11.97 -7.15 -4.18
N LEU A 110 -12.35 -7.43 -5.44
CA LEU A 110 -12.52 -6.41 -6.48
C LEU A 110 -13.62 -5.41 -6.15
N GLU A 111 -14.65 -5.82 -5.41
CA GLU A 111 -15.72 -4.93 -4.94
C GLU A 111 -15.21 -3.79 -4.05
N ARG A 112 -14.07 -4.00 -3.37
CA ARG A 112 -13.40 -3.01 -2.52
C ARG A 112 -12.38 -2.17 -3.28
N CYS A 113 -11.91 -2.64 -4.44
CA CYS A 113 -10.90 -1.94 -5.22
C CYS A 113 -11.50 -0.72 -5.91
N ARG A 114 -10.92 0.46 -5.67
CA ARG A 114 -11.38 1.73 -6.24
C ARG A 114 -10.44 2.27 -7.30
N LYS A 115 -9.13 2.11 -7.10
CA LYS A 115 -8.11 2.58 -8.03
C LYS A 115 -6.97 1.58 -8.15
N ILE A 116 -6.39 1.54 -9.33
CA ILE A 116 -5.13 0.85 -9.60
C ILE A 116 -4.21 1.83 -10.31
N VAL A 117 -3.04 2.08 -9.73
CA VAL A 117 -2.01 2.96 -10.30
C VAL A 117 -0.79 2.13 -10.65
N SER A 118 -0.51 2.01 -11.94
CA SER A 118 0.59 1.18 -12.44
C SER A 118 1.94 1.79 -12.08
N VAL A 119 2.83 0.97 -11.53
CA VAL A 119 4.22 1.32 -11.23
C VAL A 119 5.18 0.64 -12.20
N GLY A 120 4.91 -0.62 -12.54
CA GLY A 120 5.77 -1.46 -13.35
C GLY A 120 6.85 -2.15 -12.53
N ARG A 121 7.95 -2.55 -13.18
CA ARG A 121 9.05 -3.25 -12.51
C ARG A 121 9.89 -2.28 -11.70
N VAL A 122 10.11 -2.61 -10.44
CA VAL A 122 10.88 -1.80 -9.49
C VAL A 122 12.20 -2.48 -9.14
N LYS A 123 13.24 -1.67 -9.03
CA LYS A 123 14.53 -2.09 -8.52
C LYS A 123 14.52 -1.94 -6.99
N TRP A 124 14.24 -3.04 -6.29
CA TRP A 124 14.07 -3.03 -4.82
C TRP A 124 15.39 -2.82 -4.07
N ILE A 125 16.48 -3.33 -4.63
CA ILE A 125 17.84 -3.20 -4.07
C ILE A 125 18.59 -2.19 -4.93
N PRO A 126 18.99 -1.02 -4.41
CA PRO A 126 19.57 0.08 -5.20
C PRO A 126 20.78 -0.32 -6.06
N ASP A 127 21.70 -1.10 -5.50
CA ASP A 127 22.96 -1.49 -6.15
C ASP A 127 22.88 -2.82 -6.91
N SER A 128 21.71 -3.45 -6.93
CA SER A 128 21.49 -4.69 -7.68
C SER A 128 21.49 -4.41 -9.18
N LYS A 129 22.14 -5.28 -9.97
CA LYS A 129 22.02 -5.27 -11.44
C LYS A 129 20.65 -5.81 -11.90
N MET A 130 19.86 -6.39 -11.00
CA MET A 130 18.57 -7.02 -11.29
C MET A 130 17.41 -6.07 -10.94
N THR A 131 16.53 -5.85 -11.90
CA THR A 131 15.20 -5.29 -11.66
C THR A 131 14.29 -6.40 -11.13
N GLY A 132 13.31 -6.08 -10.30
CA GLY A 132 12.27 -7.03 -9.90
C GLY A 132 11.65 -7.71 -11.12
N LYS A 133 11.32 -8.99 -11.00
CA LYS A 133 10.75 -9.77 -12.10
C LYS A 133 9.31 -9.37 -12.39
N ASP A 134 8.57 -8.99 -11.35
CA ASP A 134 7.15 -8.73 -11.40
C ASP A 134 6.85 -7.24 -11.54
N ASN A 135 5.79 -6.92 -12.28
CA ASN A 135 5.21 -5.58 -12.26
C ASN A 135 4.49 -5.37 -10.93
N CYS A 136 4.56 -4.17 -10.39
CA CYS A 136 3.76 -3.79 -9.24
C CYS A 136 2.85 -2.60 -9.56
N ALA A 137 1.82 -2.45 -8.74
CA ALA A 137 0.88 -1.34 -8.80
C ALA A 137 0.41 -0.98 -7.39
N TRP A 138 0.05 0.28 -7.19
CA TRP A 138 -0.71 0.72 -6.05
C TRP A 138 -2.18 0.40 -6.26
N HIS A 139 -2.80 -0.19 -5.26
CA HIS A 139 -4.23 -0.52 -5.25
C HIS A 139 -4.88 0.22 -4.09
N LEU A 140 -5.94 1.00 -4.38
CA LEU A 140 -6.77 1.60 -3.35
C LEU A 140 -7.96 0.70 -3.06
N PHE A 141 -8.08 0.28 -1.81
CA PHE A 141 -9.22 -0.47 -1.29
C PHE A 141 -10.03 0.37 -0.30
N GLN A 142 -11.34 0.21 -0.35
CA GLN A 142 -12.26 0.87 0.57
C GLN A 142 -13.53 0.04 0.69
N SER A 143 -13.98 -0.22 1.91
CA SER A 143 -15.27 -0.88 2.16
C SER A 143 -16.45 0.04 1.81
N GLY A 144 -17.62 -0.56 1.65
CA GLY A 144 -18.87 0.15 1.39
C GLY A 144 -19.39 0.04 -0.05
N THR A 145 -20.63 0.45 -0.25
CA THR A 145 -21.36 0.41 -1.53
C THR A 145 -20.97 1.59 -2.42
N GLY A 146 -19.69 1.64 -2.79
CA GLY A 146 -19.21 2.59 -3.79
C GLY A 146 -19.46 2.12 -5.22
N SER A 147 -19.10 2.95 -6.20
CA SER A 147 -19.13 2.60 -7.63
C SER A 147 -18.47 1.23 -7.86
N SER A 148 -19.11 0.40 -8.66
CA SER A 148 -18.57 -0.90 -9.10
C SER A 148 -17.44 -0.76 -10.13
N SER A 149 -17.03 0.47 -10.47
CA SER A 149 -15.96 0.75 -11.42
C SER A 149 -14.62 0.97 -10.71
N ILE A 150 -13.57 0.33 -11.24
CA ILE A 150 -12.18 0.53 -10.81
C ILE A 150 -11.56 1.55 -11.75
N GLU A 151 -11.03 2.66 -11.21
CA GLU A 151 -10.23 3.60 -11.99
C GLU A 151 -8.83 3.04 -12.20
N PHE A 152 -8.39 2.96 -13.45
CA PHE A 152 -7.05 2.48 -13.78
C PHE A 152 -6.20 3.62 -14.35
N TYR A 153 -5.00 3.78 -13.79
CA TYR A 153 -3.99 4.75 -14.24
C TYR A 153 -2.75 4.00 -14.71
N GLY A 154 -2.48 4.14 -16.01
CA GLY A 154 -1.31 3.56 -16.63
C GLY A 154 0.01 4.19 -16.14
N ARG A 155 1.12 3.56 -16.50
CA ARG A 155 2.46 4.09 -16.24
C ARG A 155 2.72 5.30 -17.14
N ASN A 156 3.14 6.42 -16.55
CA ASN A 156 3.66 7.59 -17.25
C ASN A 156 5.14 7.41 -17.61
#